data_1ed9d674c4cf478f5b89f6a14649e7aa
#
_entry.id   1ed9d674c4cf478f5b89f6a14649e7aa
#
_cell.length_a   1.000
_cell.length_b   1.000
_cell.length_c   1.000
_cell.angle_alpha   90.00
_cell.angle_beta   90.00
_cell.angle_gamma   90.00
#
_symmetry.space_group_name_H-M   'P 1'
#
loop_
_entity.id
_entity.type
_entity.pdbx_description
1 polymer ?
#
loop_
_entity_poly.entity_id
_entity_poly.type
_entity_poly.pdbx_seq_one_letter_code
_entity_poly.pdbx_strand_id
1 'polypeptide(L)'
;MGSSAPRRFADPRFGRIITVLAAVAALATAAGTGPGVAHEPDDRLPASVTMDFVPPPPGSYALHAIMRAPDGPVLDRDGRRRPLSRFTSGKITLLGFIYTSCADPRGCPLTSQVFHTVRHRVSEDPELRERVRLVSLSFDPARDTPAAMRHYAAGVPRNGVEWAFLTTELPRTLVPLLDGFGQDVRVELDARGRPAGPLAHVLKVFLIDDRAIVREIYTTSHLFTEVILNDIKTLRLEDKTARRAAP
;
A
#
# COMPACT_ATOMS: atom_id res chain seq x y z
N MET A 1 52.90 -1.83 19.67
CA MET A 1 51.80 -0.89 19.45
C MET A 1 51.08 -1.34 18.20
N GLY A 2 50.07 -2.18 18.33
CA GLY A 2 49.29 -2.76 17.21
C GLY A 2 47.93 -2.15 17.17
N SER A 3 47.65 -1.43 16.09
CA SER A 3 46.33 -0.86 15.80
C SER A 3 45.48 -1.91 15.12
N SER A 4 44.43 -2.38 15.80
CA SER A 4 43.43 -3.30 15.26
C SER A 4 42.29 -2.49 14.67
N ALA A 5 42.16 -2.50 13.35
CA ALA A 5 40.99 -1.97 12.65
C ALA A 5 39.78 -2.91 12.77
N PRO A 6 38.54 -2.42 12.93
CA PRO A 6 37.36 -3.26 13.02
C PRO A 6 37.02 -3.86 11.64
N ARG A 7 36.86 -5.19 11.62
CA ARG A 7 36.36 -5.93 10.45
C ARG A 7 34.87 -5.57 10.25
N ARG A 8 34.56 -4.97 9.11
CA ARG A 8 33.17 -4.82 8.63
C ARG A 8 32.66 -6.17 8.20
N PHE A 9 31.65 -6.70 8.87
CA PHE A 9 30.85 -7.82 8.38
C PHE A 9 30.02 -7.34 7.19
N ALA A 10 30.42 -7.71 5.99
CA ALA A 10 29.59 -7.57 4.81
C ALA A 10 28.62 -8.75 4.82
N ASP A 11 27.33 -8.52 5.08
CA ASP A 11 26.29 -9.53 4.97
C ASP A 11 26.08 -9.87 3.49
N PRO A 12 26.32 -11.11 3.06
CA PRO A 12 26.25 -11.50 1.64
C PRO A 12 24.81 -11.45 1.07
N ARG A 13 23.80 -11.23 1.89
CA ARG A 13 22.40 -11.16 1.47
C ARG A 13 22.06 -9.85 0.76
N PHE A 14 22.71 -8.75 1.10
CA PHE A 14 22.46 -7.44 0.47
C PHE A 14 23.01 -7.32 -0.95
N GLY A 15 24.15 -7.95 -1.25
CA GLY A 15 24.75 -7.89 -2.59
C GLY A 15 23.92 -8.54 -3.71
N ARG A 16 23.11 -9.57 -3.37
CA ARG A 16 22.30 -10.28 -4.36
C ARG A 16 21.04 -9.52 -4.79
N ILE A 17 20.40 -8.77 -3.89
CA ILE A 17 19.19 -8.00 -4.19
C ILE A 17 19.51 -6.83 -5.12
N ILE A 18 20.63 -6.13 -4.88
CA ILE A 18 21.03 -4.96 -5.67
C ILE A 18 21.44 -5.38 -7.11
N THR A 19 22.12 -6.51 -7.26
CA THR A 19 22.61 -6.97 -8.58
C THR A 19 21.45 -7.45 -9.47
N VAL A 20 20.40 -8.06 -8.90
CA VAL A 20 19.24 -8.53 -9.67
C VAL A 20 18.39 -7.36 -10.18
N LEU A 21 18.20 -6.30 -9.38
CA LEU A 21 17.48 -5.10 -9.80
C LEU A 21 18.20 -4.30 -10.89
N ALA A 22 19.54 -4.28 -10.87
CA ALA A 22 20.33 -3.64 -11.93
C ALA A 22 20.27 -4.39 -13.27
N ALA A 23 20.18 -5.74 -13.25
CA ALA A 23 20.06 -6.56 -14.45
C ALA A 23 18.69 -6.37 -15.15
N VAL A 24 17.60 -6.12 -14.41
CA VAL A 24 16.28 -5.85 -14.99
C VAL A 24 16.24 -4.51 -15.72
N ALA A 25 16.97 -3.50 -15.24
CA ALA A 25 17.02 -2.18 -15.90
C ALA A 25 17.76 -2.21 -17.26
N ALA A 26 18.67 -3.15 -17.48
CA ALA A 26 19.45 -3.23 -18.71
C ALA A 26 18.73 -3.98 -19.86
N LEU A 27 17.66 -4.76 -19.58
CA LEU A 27 16.89 -5.49 -20.61
C LEU A 27 15.66 -4.73 -21.13
N ALA A 28 15.35 -3.54 -20.61
CA ALA A 28 14.12 -2.80 -20.91
C ALA A 28 14.18 -2.00 -22.26
N THR A 29 15.22 -2.15 -23.09
CA THR A 29 15.35 -1.38 -24.35
C THR A 29 14.73 -2.04 -25.57
N ALA A 30 14.03 -3.17 -25.43
CA ALA A 30 13.39 -3.81 -26.56
C ALA A 30 12.08 -4.53 -26.17
N ALA A 31 11.09 -3.81 -25.67
CA ALA A 31 9.73 -4.37 -25.58
C ALA A 31 8.71 -3.28 -25.87
N GLY A 32 7.95 -3.51 -26.93
CA GLY A 32 6.91 -2.65 -27.44
C GLY A 32 5.91 -2.21 -26.38
N THR A 33 5.42 -1.00 -26.54
CA THR A 33 4.27 -0.43 -25.85
C THR A 33 3.00 -1.22 -26.16
N GLY A 34 2.81 -2.36 -25.49
CA GLY A 34 1.51 -2.99 -25.43
C GLY A 34 0.54 -2.08 -24.65
N PRO A 35 -0.72 -1.94 -25.03
CA PRO A 35 -1.69 -1.17 -24.28
C PRO A 35 -1.83 -1.80 -22.88
N GLY A 36 -1.49 -1.02 -21.85
CA GLY A 36 -1.79 -1.40 -20.48
C GLY A 36 -3.28 -1.66 -20.35
N VAL A 37 -3.66 -2.82 -19.85
CA VAL A 37 -5.07 -3.18 -19.65
C VAL A 37 -5.62 -2.20 -18.61
N ALA A 38 -6.45 -1.28 -19.03
CA ALA A 38 -7.28 -0.50 -18.13
C ALA A 38 -8.15 -1.49 -17.36
N HIS A 39 -8.10 -1.43 -16.04
CA HIS A 39 -8.92 -2.28 -15.19
C HIS A 39 -10.36 -1.81 -15.28
N GLU A 40 -11.14 -2.41 -16.20
CA GLU A 40 -12.60 -2.36 -16.11
C GLU A 40 -13.03 -3.20 -14.89
N PRO A 41 -14.08 -2.81 -14.16
CA PRO A 41 -14.60 -3.64 -13.07
C PRO A 41 -15.05 -4.98 -13.70
N ASP A 42 -14.27 -6.02 -13.47
CA ASP A 42 -14.59 -7.37 -13.94
C ASP A 42 -15.67 -7.96 -13.02
N ASP A 43 -16.87 -8.14 -13.54
CA ASP A 43 -18.00 -8.84 -12.90
C ASP A 43 -17.66 -10.32 -12.52
N ARG A 44 -16.46 -10.79 -12.85
CA ARG A 44 -15.96 -12.14 -12.58
C ARG A 44 -15.03 -12.21 -11.37
N LEU A 45 -14.95 -11.15 -10.55
CA LEU A 45 -14.20 -11.23 -9.31
C LEU A 45 -14.75 -12.36 -8.45
N PRO A 46 -13.89 -13.21 -7.86
CA PRO A 46 -14.35 -14.31 -7.03
C PRO A 46 -15.27 -13.78 -5.96
N ALA A 47 -16.38 -14.49 -5.75
CA ALA A 47 -17.36 -14.16 -4.72
C ALA A 47 -16.63 -13.64 -3.48
N SER A 48 -17.02 -12.46 -3.02
CA SER A 48 -16.47 -11.84 -1.82
C SER A 48 -16.18 -12.90 -0.77
N VAL A 49 -14.97 -12.89 -0.20
CA VAL A 49 -14.68 -13.79 0.92
C VAL A 49 -15.84 -13.64 1.89
N THR A 50 -16.65 -14.69 2.05
CA THR A 50 -17.86 -14.61 2.85
C THR A 50 -17.43 -14.53 4.30
N MET A 51 -17.85 -13.49 4.97
CA MET A 51 -17.58 -13.31 6.40
C MET A 51 -18.48 -14.30 7.18
N ASP A 52 -17.87 -15.18 7.94
CA ASP A 52 -18.54 -16.22 8.76
C ASP A 52 -18.78 -15.76 10.22
N PHE A 53 -18.57 -14.49 10.49
CA PHE A 53 -18.76 -13.85 11.80
C PHE A 53 -19.45 -12.49 11.66
N VAL A 54 -20.02 -12.00 12.75
CA VAL A 54 -20.53 -10.64 12.84
C VAL A 54 -19.45 -9.74 13.41
N PRO A 55 -18.97 -8.73 12.67
CA PRO A 55 -17.94 -7.83 13.18
C PRO A 55 -18.48 -7.03 14.37
N PRO A 56 -17.66 -6.79 15.40
CA PRO A 56 -18.10 -6.02 16.57
C PRO A 56 -18.51 -4.60 16.15
N PRO A 57 -19.50 -4.00 16.85
CA PRO A 57 -19.95 -2.64 16.53
C PRO A 57 -18.85 -1.60 16.72
N PRO A 58 -18.84 -0.50 15.93
CA PRO A 58 -17.88 0.59 16.10
C PRO A 58 -17.89 1.14 17.54
N GLY A 59 -16.70 1.33 18.10
CA GLY A 59 -16.52 1.88 19.45
C GLY A 59 -16.73 0.88 20.59
N SER A 60 -17.11 -0.39 20.31
CA SER A 60 -17.22 -1.44 21.34
C SER A 60 -15.85 -2.07 21.70
N TYR A 61 -14.80 -1.70 20.99
CA TYR A 61 -13.42 -2.17 21.16
C TYR A 61 -12.43 -1.03 20.90
N ALA A 62 -11.20 -1.19 21.37
CA ALA A 62 -10.12 -0.26 21.13
C ALA A 62 -9.15 -0.85 20.09
N LEU A 63 -8.68 -0.01 19.17
CA LEU A 63 -7.60 -0.35 18.26
C LEU A 63 -6.25 -0.01 18.90
N HIS A 64 -5.34 -0.97 18.91
CA HIS A 64 -4.03 -0.78 19.52
C HIS A 64 -3.08 0.03 18.63
N ALA A 65 -2.12 0.73 19.23
CA ALA A 65 -1.01 1.33 18.50
C ALA A 65 0.01 0.23 18.17
N ILE A 66 0.12 -0.13 16.89
CA ILE A 66 1.04 -1.20 16.44
C ILE A 66 2.43 -0.62 16.20
N MET A 67 2.53 0.41 15.36
CA MET A 67 3.79 1.07 15.04
C MET A 67 3.53 2.45 14.42
N ARG A 68 4.56 3.29 14.37
CA ARG A 68 4.51 4.52 13.58
C ARG A 68 4.65 4.16 12.09
N ALA A 69 3.81 4.74 11.24
CA ALA A 69 3.96 4.60 9.79
C ALA A 69 5.34 5.15 9.35
N PRO A 70 6.10 4.38 8.57
CA PRO A 70 7.39 4.84 8.04
C PRO A 70 7.20 6.02 7.10
N ASP A 71 8.22 6.87 6.99
CA ASP A 71 8.24 7.99 6.07
C ASP A 71 9.41 7.87 5.08
N GLY A 72 9.24 8.48 3.93
CA GLY A 72 10.24 8.52 2.88
C GLY A 72 9.70 9.17 1.61
N PRO A 73 10.57 9.46 0.63
CA PRO A 73 10.17 10.13 -0.59
C PRO A 73 9.37 9.21 -1.51
N VAL A 74 8.21 9.70 -1.94
CA VAL A 74 7.34 9.06 -2.95
C VAL A 74 7.06 10.04 -4.09
N LEU A 75 6.63 9.53 -5.22
CA LEU A 75 6.10 10.29 -6.36
C LEU A 75 4.60 10.09 -6.44
N ASP A 76 3.84 11.19 -6.53
CA ASP A 76 2.43 11.11 -6.85
C ASP A 76 2.22 10.82 -8.36
N ARG A 77 0.98 10.55 -8.75
CA ARG A 77 0.63 10.26 -10.16
C ARG A 77 0.92 11.43 -11.12
N ASP A 78 1.19 12.63 -10.61
CA ASP A 78 1.59 13.80 -11.40
C ASP A 78 3.13 13.96 -11.44
N GLY A 79 3.88 13.01 -10.86
CA GLY A 79 5.34 12.99 -10.82
C GLY A 79 5.94 13.92 -9.77
N ARG A 80 5.13 14.49 -8.89
CA ARG A 80 5.63 15.39 -7.83
C ARG A 80 6.18 14.59 -6.67
N ARG A 81 7.40 14.90 -6.26
CA ARG A 81 8.02 14.30 -5.08
C ARG A 81 7.40 14.84 -3.79
N ARG A 82 7.01 13.93 -2.91
CA ARG A 82 6.39 14.21 -1.61
C ARG A 82 6.95 13.25 -0.56
N PRO A 83 6.97 13.62 0.73
CA PRO A 83 7.14 12.64 1.80
C PRO A 83 5.88 11.79 1.92
N LEU A 84 6.03 10.50 2.26
CA LEU A 84 4.87 9.60 2.45
C LEU A 84 3.98 10.09 3.62
N SER A 85 4.59 10.72 4.63
CA SER A 85 3.86 11.34 5.76
C SER A 85 2.81 12.37 5.33
N ARG A 86 2.95 13.00 4.17
CA ARG A 86 1.91 13.84 3.55
C ARG A 86 0.60 13.08 3.35
N PHE A 87 0.69 11.78 3.14
CA PHE A 87 -0.44 10.90 2.84
C PHE A 87 -0.83 9.99 4.02
N THR A 88 -0.01 9.90 5.07
CA THR A 88 -0.26 9.05 6.23
C THR A 88 -0.54 9.83 7.51
N SER A 89 -0.57 11.17 7.45
CA SER A 89 -0.88 12.05 8.60
C SER A 89 -2.09 12.93 8.32
N GLY A 90 -2.74 13.40 9.38
CA GLY A 90 -3.84 14.37 9.35
C GLY A 90 -5.19 13.81 8.93
N LYS A 91 -5.24 12.56 8.47
CA LYS A 91 -6.47 11.82 8.15
C LYS A 91 -6.31 10.36 8.52
N ILE A 92 -7.40 9.67 8.79
CA ILE A 92 -7.43 8.21 8.85
C ILE A 92 -7.12 7.70 7.45
N THR A 93 -6.06 6.92 7.32
CA THR A 93 -5.54 6.48 6.02
C THR A 93 -5.60 4.96 5.90
N LEU A 94 -6.23 4.47 4.83
CA LEU A 94 -6.16 3.07 4.43
C LEU A 94 -5.09 2.94 3.33
N LEU A 95 -3.96 2.28 3.64
CA LEU A 95 -2.82 2.14 2.72
C LEU A 95 -2.66 0.68 2.29
N GLY A 96 -2.63 0.44 0.99
CA GLY A 96 -2.32 -0.86 0.40
C GLY A 96 -1.15 -0.77 -0.57
N PHE A 97 -0.33 -1.83 -0.59
CA PHE A 97 0.72 -2.00 -1.59
C PHE A 97 0.15 -2.71 -2.81
N ILE A 98 0.51 -2.22 -4.00
CA ILE A 98 0.04 -2.76 -5.29
C ILE A 98 1.19 -2.83 -6.30
N TYR A 99 0.95 -3.48 -7.43
CA TYR A 99 1.67 -3.24 -8.68
C TYR A 99 0.68 -3.38 -9.86
N THR A 100 0.84 -2.52 -10.87
CA THR A 100 -0.18 -2.36 -11.91
C THR A 100 -0.35 -3.58 -12.82
N SER A 101 0.65 -4.48 -12.89
CA SER A 101 0.63 -5.72 -13.67
C SER A 101 0.24 -6.96 -12.85
N CYS A 102 -0.36 -6.78 -11.66
CA CYS A 102 -0.82 -7.90 -10.83
C CYS A 102 -2.02 -8.59 -11.47
N ALA A 103 -1.86 -9.89 -11.76
CA ALA A 103 -2.93 -10.71 -12.33
C ALA A 103 -3.57 -11.68 -11.30
N ASP A 104 -3.09 -11.68 -10.03
CA ASP A 104 -3.68 -12.52 -8.98
C ASP A 104 -5.00 -11.89 -8.49
N PRO A 105 -6.16 -12.55 -8.71
CA PRO A 105 -7.47 -12.01 -8.31
C PRO A 105 -7.58 -11.73 -6.80
N ARG A 106 -6.82 -12.44 -5.96
CA ARG A 106 -6.81 -12.29 -4.50
C ARG A 106 -5.71 -11.33 -4.00
N GLY A 107 -4.98 -10.72 -4.92
CA GLY A 107 -3.94 -9.73 -4.66
C GLY A 107 -4.44 -8.30 -4.87
N CYS A 108 -3.79 -7.57 -5.77
CA CYS A 108 -4.12 -6.16 -6.04
C CYS A 108 -5.56 -5.92 -6.53
N PRO A 109 -6.19 -6.78 -7.37
CA PRO A 109 -7.59 -6.62 -7.74
C PRO A 109 -8.52 -6.66 -6.54
N LEU A 110 -8.34 -7.59 -5.59
CA LEU A 110 -9.13 -7.63 -4.35
C LEU A 110 -8.94 -6.34 -3.52
N THR A 111 -7.69 -5.91 -3.34
CA THR A 111 -7.41 -4.64 -2.63
C THR A 111 -8.11 -3.46 -3.29
N SER A 112 -8.04 -3.38 -4.63
CA SER A 112 -8.69 -2.31 -5.40
C SER A 112 -10.21 -2.33 -5.22
N GLN A 113 -10.85 -3.50 -5.30
CA GLN A 113 -12.28 -3.67 -5.11
C GLN A 113 -12.72 -3.21 -3.70
N VAL A 114 -12.01 -3.67 -2.67
CA VAL A 114 -12.29 -3.26 -1.28
C VAL A 114 -12.14 -1.74 -1.12
N PHE A 115 -11.09 -1.16 -1.71
CA PHE A 115 -10.86 0.29 -1.65
C PHE A 115 -11.96 1.07 -2.38
N HIS A 116 -12.45 0.61 -3.53
CA HIS A 116 -13.60 1.22 -4.20
C HIS A 116 -14.84 1.18 -3.31
N THR A 117 -15.14 0.02 -2.69
CA THR A 117 -16.31 -0.13 -1.82
C THR A 117 -16.19 0.73 -0.56
N VAL A 118 -15.02 0.71 0.12
CA VAL A 118 -14.77 1.58 1.29
C VAL A 118 -14.91 3.05 0.90
N ARG A 119 -14.32 3.45 -0.24
CA ARG A 119 -14.42 4.83 -0.73
C ARG A 119 -15.86 5.26 -0.95
N HIS A 120 -16.65 4.42 -1.58
CA HIS A 120 -18.07 4.68 -1.82
C HIS A 120 -18.82 4.86 -0.50
N ARG A 121 -18.73 3.88 0.42
CA ARG A 121 -19.40 3.91 1.71
C ARG A 121 -18.97 5.09 2.60
N VAL A 122 -17.68 5.44 2.59
CA VAL A 122 -17.16 6.62 3.29
C VAL A 122 -17.68 7.92 2.66
N SER A 123 -17.88 7.97 1.35
CA SER A 123 -18.40 9.16 0.67
C SER A 123 -19.84 9.51 1.03
N GLU A 124 -20.62 8.51 1.48
CA GLU A 124 -22.00 8.66 1.93
C GLU A 124 -22.10 9.30 3.33
N ASP A 125 -21.00 9.26 4.11
CA ASP A 125 -20.92 9.85 5.45
C ASP A 125 -20.14 11.17 5.39
N PRO A 126 -20.80 12.33 5.56
CA PRO A 126 -20.14 13.64 5.49
C PRO A 126 -19.01 13.84 6.50
N GLU A 127 -19.09 13.22 7.69
CA GLU A 127 -18.03 13.31 8.70
C GLU A 127 -16.80 12.49 8.32
N LEU A 128 -16.99 11.33 7.71
CA LEU A 128 -15.89 10.45 7.31
C LEU A 128 -15.24 10.91 6.00
N ARG A 129 -16.01 11.45 5.05
CA ARG A 129 -15.53 11.87 3.74
C ARG A 129 -14.33 12.81 3.81
N GLU A 130 -14.33 13.76 4.74
CA GLU A 130 -13.23 14.72 4.91
C GLU A 130 -12.08 14.18 5.77
N ARG A 131 -12.32 13.09 6.50
CA ARG A 131 -11.40 12.53 7.50
C ARG A 131 -10.68 11.27 7.04
N VAL A 132 -11.12 10.66 5.96
CA VAL A 132 -10.56 9.42 5.44
C VAL A 132 -9.82 9.66 4.14
N ARG A 133 -8.75 8.92 3.94
CA ARG A 133 -7.94 8.89 2.71
C ARG A 133 -7.59 7.45 2.37
N LEU A 134 -7.49 7.17 1.09
CA LEU A 134 -6.98 5.92 0.56
C LEU A 134 -5.62 6.16 -0.10
N VAL A 135 -4.71 5.20 0.02
CA VAL A 135 -3.38 5.24 -0.59
C VAL A 135 -3.07 3.89 -1.23
N SER A 136 -2.77 3.91 -2.52
CA SER A 136 -2.17 2.79 -3.23
C SER A 136 -0.72 3.13 -3.53
N LEU A 137 0.23 2.43 -2.88
CA LEU A 137 1.67 2.61 -3.09
C LEU A 137 2.21 1.42 -3.87
N SER A 138 2.81 1.71 -5.04
CA SER A 138 3.42 0.65 -5.84
C SER A 138 4.70 0.13 -5.19
N PHE A 139 4.87 -1.20 -5.24
CA PHE A 139 6.14 -1.85 -4.89
C PHE A 139 6.94 -2.32 -6.13
N ASP A 140 6.54 -1.93 -7.35
CA ASP A 140 7.29 -2.15 -8.60
C ASP A 140 7.61 -0.83 -9.32
N PRO A 141 8.40 0.07 -8.73
CA PRO A 141 8.66 1.39 -9.33
C PRO A 141 9.43 1.32 -10.67
N ALA A 142 10.00 0.17 -11.01
CA ALA A 142 10.65 -0.02 -12.30
C ALA A 142 9.63 -0.01 -13.46
N ARG A 143 8.40 -0.50 -13.23
CA ARG A 143 7.31 -0.50 -14.20
C ARG A 143 6.26 0.54 -13.90
N ASP A 144 5.95 0.73 -12.62
CA ASP A 144 4.90 1.61 -12.14
C ASP A 144 5.38 3.05 -12.01
N THR A 145 5.70 3.66 -13.17
CA THR A 145 6.04 5.08 -13.26
C THR A 145 4.84 5.96 -12.84
N PRO A 146 5.02 7.26 -12.57
CA PRO A 146 3.90 8.18 -12.35
C PRO A 146 2.85 8.14 -13.46
N ALA A 147 3.28 7.95 -14.72
CA ALA A 147 2.37 7.82 -15.85
C ALA A 147 1.54 6.51 -15.78
N ALA A 148 2.16 5.40 -15.41
CA ALA A 148 1.48 4.12 -15.21
C ALA A 148 0.48 4.22 -14.04
N MET A 149 0.88 4.84 -12.91
CA MET A 149 -0.01 5.07 -11.77
C MET A 149 -1.19 5.99 -12.11
N ARG A 150 -0.97 6.98 -12.97
CA ARG A 150 -2.04 7.85 -13.49
C ARG A 150 -3.04 7.06 -14.34
N HIS A 151 -2.55 6.18 -15.20
CA HIS A 151 -3.38 5.30 -16.01
C HIS A 151 -4.19 4.33 -15.15
N TYR A 152 -3.54 3.68 -14.19
CA TYR A 152 -4.19 2.78 -13.23
C TYR A 152 -5.31 3.50 -12.44
N ALA A 153 -5.11 4.77 -12.11
CA ALA A 153 -6.08 5.61 -11.41
C ALA A 153 -7.17 6.21 -12.31
N ALA A 154 -7.20 5.90 -13.63
CA ALA A 154 -8.07 6.62 -14.58
C ALA A 154 -9.57 6.53 -14.25
N GLY A 155 -10.01 5.38 -13.72
CA GLY A 155 -11.40 5.16 -13.29
C GLY A 155 -11.78 5.77 -11.93
N VAL A 156 -10.82 6.37 -11.21
CA VAL A 156 -11.07 6.94 -9.89
C VAL A 156 -11.29 8.43 -9.97
N PRO A 157 -12.50 8.94 -9.63
CA PRO A 157 -12.79 10.37 -9.63
C PRO A 157 -11.84 11.16 -8.70
N ARG A 158 -11.43 12.36 -9.12
CA ARG A 158 -10.54 13.22 -8.33
C ARG A 158 -11.24 13.96 -7.18
N ASN A 159 -12.57 14.05 -7.24
CA ASN A 159 -13.41 14.65 -6.21
C ASN A 159 -13.88 13.62 -5.18
N GLY A 160 -14.39 14.09 -4.05
CA GLY A 160 -14.84 13.25 -2.93
C GLY A 160 -13.68 12.73 -2.07
N VAL A 161 -13.79 11.50 -1.54
CA VAL A 161 -12.77 10.88 -0.70
C VAL A 161 -11.46 10.75 -1.48
N GLU A 162 -10.40 11.33 -0.92
CA GLU A 162 -9.06 11.32 -1.53
C GLU A 162 -8.53 9.89 -1.69
N TRP A 163 -8.07 9.54 -2.90
CA TRP A 163 -7.35 8.31 -3.17
C TRP A 163 -6.04 8.65 -3.90
N ALA A 164 -4.93 8.54 -3.18
CA ALA A 164 -3.60 8.80 -3.70
C ALA A 164 -3.01 7.53 -4.32
N PHE A 165 -2.40 7.70 -5.49
CA PHE A 165 -1.67 6.65 -6.20
C PHE A 165 -0.23 7.06 -6.27
N LEU A 166 0.64 6.28 -5.62
CA LEU A 166 2.02 6.63 -5.34
C LEU A 166 2.97 5.57 -5.87
N THR A 167 4.15 6.01 -6.25
CA THR A 167 5.30 5.15 -6.56
C THR A 167 6.57 5.77 -5.97
N THR A 168 7.73 5.16 -6.19
CA THR A 168 9.01 5.78 -5.85
C THR A 168 9.84 6.00 -7.11
N GLU A 169 10.84 6.86 -7.01
CA GLU A 169 11.71 7.15 -8.15
C GLU A 169 12.57 5.95 -8.55
N LEU A 170 13.00 5.18 -7.54
CA LEU A 170 13.91 4.05 -7.73
C LEU A 170 13.58 2.94 -6.72
N PRO A 171 13.84 1.67 -7.05
CA PRO A 171 13.65 0.56 -6.11
C PRO A 171 14.35 0.75 -4.77
N ARG A 172 15.57 1.28 -4.75
CA ARG A 172 16.31 1.54 -3.50
C ARG A 172 15.64 2.56 -2.58
N THR A 173 14.81 3.44 -3.12
CA THR A 173 14.02 4.42 -2.35
C THR A 173 12.82 3.76 -1.69
N LEU A 174 12.30 2.70 -2.29
CA LEU A 174 11.16 1.96 -1.79
C LEU A 174 11.53 1.03 -0.62
N VAL A 175 12.72 0.41 -0.66
CA VAL A 175 13.14 -0.62 0.32
C VAL A 175 12.94 -0.17 1.77
N PRO A 176 13.38 1.03 2.21
CA PRO A 176 13.16 1.46 3.60
C PRO A 176 11.67 1.58 3.98
N LEU A 177 10.79 1.87 3.02
CA LEU A 177 9.35 1.92 3.25
C LEU A 177 8.78 0.51 3.42
N LEU A 178 9.17 -0.43 2.56
CA LEU A 178 8.76 -1.83 2.68
C LEU A 178 9.22 -2.43 4.00
N ASP A 179 10.49 -2.25 4.35
CA ASP A 179 11.07 -2.74 5.61
C ASP A 179 10.33 -2.14 6.81
N GLY A 180 10.08 -0.83 6.77
CA GLY A 180 9.38 -0.12 7.84
C GLY A 180 7.94 -0.56 8.04
N PHE A 181 7.23 -0.93 6.97
CA PHE A 181 5.89 -1.53 7.02
C PHE A 181 5.91 -3.05 7.28
N GLY A 182 7.08 -3.68 7.29
CA GLY A 182 7.19 -5.15 7.33
C GLY A 182 6.54 -5.80 6.11
N GLN A 183 6.57 -5.13 4.96
CA GLN A 183 6.01 -5.64 3.70
C GLN A 183 7.10 -6.37 2.92
N ASP A 184 7.16 -7.70 3.06
CA ASP A 184 8.08 -8.52 2.28
C ASP A 184 7.62 -8.61 0.82
N VAL A 185 8.56 -8.43 -0.09
CA VAL A 185 8.38 -8.66 -1.53
C VAL A 185 9.54 -9.51 -2.03
N ARG A 186 9.24 -10.62 -2.70
CA ARG A 186 10.25 -11.54 -3.27
C ARG A 186 10.07 -11.65 -4.77
N VAL A 187 11.18 -11.65 -5.48
CA VAL A 187 11.24 -11.96 -6.91
C VAL A 187 11.64 -13.41 -7.05
N GLU A 188 10.78 -14.24 -7.66
CA GLU A 188 11.16 -15.59 -8.06
C GLU A 188 12.08 -15.52 -9.26
N LEU A 189 13.14 -16.34 -9.26
CA LEU A 189 14.11 -16.40 -10.33
C LEU A 189 14.05 -17.76 -11.01
N ASP A 190 14.15 -17.79 -12.35
CA ASP A 190 14.31 -19.02 -13.12
C ASP A 190 15.71 -19.63 -12.89
N ALA A 191 15.94 -20.82 -13.46
CA ALA A 191 17.22 -21.51 -13.36
C ALA A 191 18.40 -20.71 -13.95
N ARG A 192 18.13 -19.67 -14.72
CA ARG A 192 19.13 -18.75 -15.31
C ARG A 192 19.27 -17.45 -14.49
N GLY A 193 18.63 -17.33 -13.32
CA GLY A 193 18.67 -16.17 -12.46
C GLY A 193 17.85 -14.98 -12.98
N ARG A 194 16.92 -15.17 -13.90
CA ARG A 194 16.04 -14.13 -14.43
C ARG A 194 14.72 -14.13 -13.67
N PRO A 195 14.08 -12.97 -13.47
CA PRO A 195 12.74 -12.88 -12.87
C PRO A 195 11.76 -13.80 -13.62
N ALA A 196 11.15 -14.72 -12.88
CA ALA A 196 10.20 -15.71 -13.39
C ALA A 196 8.94 -15.67 -12.53
N GLY A 197 7.88 -15.14 -13.09
CA GLY A 197 6.60 -15.10 -12.39
C GLY A 197 6.26 -13.76 -11.72
N PRO A 198 5.14 -13.72 -11.03
CA PRO A 198 4.68 -12.53 -10.30
C PRO A 198 5.58 -12.26 -9.09
N LEU A 199 5.49 -11.03 -8.58
CA LEU A 199 6.14 -10.65 -7.32
C LEU A 199 5.43 -11.37 -6.16
N ALA A 200 6.15 -12.30 -5.50
CA ALA A 200 5.60 -13.00 -4.34
C ALA A 200 5.58 -12.08 -3.12
N HIS A 201 4.41 -11.87 -2.55
CA HIS A 201 4.21 -11.05 -1.37
C HIS A 201 2.96 -11.50 -0.61
N VAL A 202 2.91 -11.18 0.68
CA VAL A 202 1.68 -11.29 1.45
C VAL A 202 0.91 -9.99 1.30
N LEU A 203 -0.37 -10.08 0.89
CA LEU A 203 -1.23 -8.91 0.84
C LEU A 203 -1.38 -8.35 2.26
N LYS A 204 -1.03 -7.08 2.43
CA LYS A 204 -1.26 -6.31 3.66
C LYS A 204 -1.89 -4.96 3.30
N VAL A 205 -2.91 -4.60 4.06
CA VAL A 205 -3.54 -3.28 4.04
C VAL A 205 -3.45 -2.71 5.44
N PHE A 206 -3.00 -1.47 5.56
CA PHE A 206 -2.71 -0.81 6.82
C PHE A 206 -3.75 0.27 7.10
N LEU A 207 -4.40 0.22 8.26
CA LEU A 207 -5.20 1.30 8.78
C LEU A 207 -4.32 2.18 9.67
N ILE A 208 -4.21 3.45 9.32
CA ILE A 208 -3.32 4.42 9.95
C ILE A 208 -4.18 5.57 10.48
N ASP A 209 -4.00 5.96 11.74
CA ASP A 209 -4.70 7.11 12.33
C ASP A 209 -4.13 8.45 11.85
N ASP A 210 -4.77 9.55 12.22
CA ASP A 210 -4.37 10.91 11.82
C ASP A 210 -3.01 11.36 12.41
N ARG A 211 -2.47 10.63 13.39
CA ARG A 211 -1.14 10.83 13.99
C ARG A 211 -0.06 9.96 13.35
N ALA A 212 -0.38 9.30 12.23
CA ALA A 212 0.49 8.36 11.52
C ALA A 212 0.88 7.13 12.36
N ILE A 213 -0.04 6.63 13.18
CA ILE A 213 0.12 5.37 13.89
C ILE A 213 -0.69 4.30 13.16
N VAL A 214 -0.05 3.19 12.81
CA VAL A 214 -0.73 1.99 12.30
C VAL A 214 -1.54 1.37 13.43
N ARG A 215 -2.83 1.21 13.21
CA ARG A 215 -3.80 0.74 14.21
C ARG A 215 -4.34 -0.65 13.87
N GLU A 216 -4.30 -1.04 12.59
CA GLU A 216 -4.69 -2.37 12.13
C GLU A 216 -3.92 -2.77 10.86
N ILE A 217 -3.73 -4.08 10.65
CA ILE A 217 -3.10 -4.67 9.47
C ILE A 217 -3.98 -5.81 8.96
N TYR A 218 -4.68 -5.58 7.86
CA TYR A 218 -5.53 -6.59 7.23
C TYR A 218 -4.73 -7.42 6.25
N THR A 219 -4.92 -8.73 6.30
CA THR A 219 -4.42 -9.68 5.30
C THR A 219 -5.58 -10.20 4.45
N THR A 220 -5.31 -11.00 3.41
CA THR A 220 -6.34 -11.53 2.50
C THR A 220 -7.53 -12.16 3.24
N SER A 221 -7.28 -12.89 4.34
CA SER A 221 -8.31 -13.57 5.12
C SER A 221 -9.18 -12.64 5.99
N HIS A 222 -8.78 -11.38 6.17
CA HIS A 222 -9.46 -10.42 7.06
C HIS A 222 -9.73 -9.08 6.37
N LEU A 223 -9.59 -9.01 5.04
CA LEU A 223 -9.81 -7.79 4.26
C LEU A 223 -11.31 -7.63 3.94
N PHE A 224 -12.12 -7.49 4.97
CA PHE A 224 -13.56 -7.30 4.86
C PHE A 224 -13.94 -5.83 4.93
N THR A 225 -14.73 -5.34 3.98
CA THR A 225 -15.19 -3.95 3.95
C THR A 225 -15.87 -3.53 5.25
N GLU A 226 -16.74 -4.36 5.82
CA GLU A 226 -17.49 -4.02 7.04
C GLU A 226 -16.57 -3.91 8.27
N VAL A 227 -15.55 -4.77 8.38
CA VAL A 227 -14.52 -4.67 9.44
C VAL A 227 -13.77 -3.35 9.32
N ILE A 228 -13.26 -3.04 8.13
CA ILE A 228 -12.53 -1.79 7.86
C ILE A 228 -13.40 -0.56 8.20
N LEU A 229 -14.67 -0.55 7.80
CA LEU A 229 -15.58 0.55 8.09
C LEU A 229 -15.86 0.71 9.59
N ASN A 230 -15.98 -0.40 10.33
CA ASN A 230 -16.15 -0.37 11.77
C ASN A 230 -14.89 0.17 12.47
N ASP A 231 -13.71 -0.24 12.02
CA ASP A 231 -12.44 0.25 12.55
C ASP A 231 -12.23 1.75 12.26
N ILE A 232 -12.55 2.22 11.05
CA ILE A 232 -12.52 3.66 10.71
C ILE A 232 -13.46 4.45 11.63
N LYS A 233 -14.68 3.96 11.86
CA LYS A 233 -15.65 4.60 12.76
C LYS A 233 -15.18 4.56 14.22
N THR A 234 -14.53 3.48 14.65
CA THR A 234 -13.94 3.36 16.00
C THR A 234 -12.87 4.42 16.21
N LEU A 235 -11.91 4.57 15.26
CA LEU A 235 -10.91 5.63 15.33
C LEU A 235 -11.55 7.04 15.37
N ARG A 236 -12.62 7.23 14.63
CA ARG A 236 -13.34 8.50 14.63
C ARG A 236 -14.00 8.80 16.00
N LEU A 237 -14.53 7.78 16.67
CA LEU A 237 -15.09 7.91 18.02
C LEU A 237 -14.02 8.19 19.06
N GLU A 238 -12.85 7.52 18.99
CA GLU A 238 -11.69 7.80 19.83
C GLU A 238 -11.23 9.26 19.71
N ASP A 239 -11.11 9.78 18.47
CA ASP A 239 -10.72 11.18 18.20
C ASP A 239 -11.73 12.18 18.80
N LYS A 240 -13.05 11.93 18.62
CA LYS A 240 -14.10 12.77 19.22
C LYS A 240 -13.99 12.81 20.75
N THR A 241 -13.74 11.67 21.38
CA THR A 241 -13.61 11.56 22.84
C THR A 241 -12.36 12.31 23.34
N ALA A 242 -11.21 12.10 22.67
CA ALA A 242 -9.97 12.77 23.01
C ALA A 242 -10.08 14.30 22.88
N ARG A 243 -10.74 14.82 21.85
CA ARG A 243 -10.95 16.28 21.66
C ARG A 243 -11.90 16.88 22.69
N ARG A 244 -12.87 16.11 23.19
CA ARG A 244 -13.78 16.58 24.26
C ARG A 244 -13.12 16.59 25.63
N ALA A 245 -12.12 15.75 25.86
CA ALA A 245 -11.36 15.65 27.10
C ALA A 245 -10.16 16.62 27.14
N ALA A 246 -9.80 17.25 26.04
CA ALA A 246 -8.77 18.28 26.00
C ALA A 246 -9.32 19.58 26.65
N PRO A 247 -8.57 20.18 27.61
CA PRO A 247 -8.99 21.38 28.36
C PRO A 247 -9.08 22.62 27.46
#